data_2064e57af12d70da4da0a8b37091b608
#
_entry.id   2064e57af12d70da4da0a8b37091b608
#
_cell.length_a   1.000
_cell.length_b   1.000
_cell.length_c   1.000
_cell.angle_alpha   90.00
_cell.angle_beta   90.00
_cell.angle_gamma   90.00
#
_symmetry.space_group_name_H-M   'P 1'
#
loop_
_entity.id
_entity.type
_entity.pdbx_description
1 polymer ?
#
loop_
_entity_poly.entity_id
_entity_poly.type
_entity_poly.pdbx_seq_one_letter_code
_entity_poly.pdbx_strand_id
1 'polypeptide(L)'
;MKKYDNFCSNLRVLEKASEQDLENEFIISGIIDKFFIQFELGWKLIKELIKYEGRPIAASGSPRMIIKEAYKIYDFFDEVIWLEMLDKRNDLTHIYDGNEAHALAYVIIEKYIPEFKKMEKRIMDLYGESIKTI
;
A
#
# COMPACT_ATOMS: atom_id res chain seq x y z
N MET A 1 -10.98 12.90 -4.61
CA MET A 1 -11.41 11.53 -4.31
C MET A 1 -10.99 11.15 -2.88
N LYS A 2 -11.93 10.73 -2.10
CA LYS A 2 -11.69 10.45 -0.69
C LYS A 2 -10.70 9.29 -0.47
N LYS A 3 -10.78 8.24 -1.29
CA LYS A 3 -9.84 7.11 -1.18
C LYS A 3 -8.40 7.54 -1.45
N TYR A 4 -8.18 8.41 -2.42
CA TYR A 4 -6.85 8.95 -2.68
C TYR A 4 -6.38 9.81 -1.51
N ASP A 5 -7.24 10.68 -0.99
CA ASP A 5 -6.88 11.55 0.13
C ASP A 5 -6.52 10.74 1.37
N ASN A 6 -7.28 9.69 1.66
CA ASN A 6 -7.01 8.81 2.80
C ASN A 6 -5.69 8.05 2.62
N PHE A 7 -5.42 7.60 1.41
CA PHE A 7 -4.14 6.95 1.08
C PHE A 7 -2.98 7.90 1.35
N CYS A 8 -3.08 9.13 0.88
CA CYS A 8 -2.04 10.15 1.08
C CYS A 8 -1.86 10.49 2.56
N SER A 9 -2.96 10.67 3.29
CA SER A 9 -2.90 11.05 4.71
C SER A 9 -2.23 9.97 5.57
N ASN A 10 -2.59 8.71 5.37
CA ASN A 10 -1.96 7.62 6.12
C ASN A 10 -0.48 7.49 5.73
N LEU A 11 -0.15 7.71 4.46
CA LEU A 11 1.23 7.64 3.99
C LEU A 11 2.10 8.70 4.66
N ARG A 12 1.56 9.91 4.90
CA ARG A 12 2.31 10.96 5.62
C ARG A 12 2.72 10.48 7.01
N VAL A 13 1.86 9.75 7.69
CA VAL A 13 2.19 9.18 9.02
C VAL A 13 3.20 8.04 8.87
N LEU A 14 2.95 7.12 7.96
CA LEU A 14 3.82 5.96 7.76
C LEU A 14 5.25 6.36 7.38
N GLU A 15 5.41 7.40 6.58
CA GLU A 15 6.74 7.92 6.18
C GLU A 15 7.61 8.27 7.37
N LYS A 16 7.03 8.62 8.50
CA LYS A 16 7.77 8.97 9.71
C LYS A 16 8.42 7.76 10.39
N ALA A 17 8.13 6.55 9.91
CA ALA A 17 8.69 5.32 10.49
C ALA A 17 10.22 5.34 10.51
N SER A 18 10.87 5.90 9.48
CA SER A 18 12.34 5.96 9.40
C SER A 18 12.97 6.83 10.49
N GLU A 19 12.19 7.69 11.13
CA GLU A 19 12.66 8.60 12.18
C GLU A 19 12.43 8.04 13.59
N GLN A 20 11.84 6.84 13.69
CA GLN A 20 11.43 6.28 14.97
C GLN A 20 12.48 5.35 15.56
N ASP A 21 12.34 5.07 16.85
CA ASP A 21 13.20 4.12 17.56
C ASP A 21 12.73 2.68 17.26
N LEU A 22 13.45 1.99 16.38
CA LEU A 22 13.10 0.63 15.97
C LEU A 22 13.46 -0.45 17.01
N GLU A 23 14.01 -0.05 18.15
CA GLU A 23 14.20 -0.96 19.27
C GLU A 23 12.97 -0.99 20.18
N ASN A 24 12.01 -0.10 19.97
CA ASN A 24 10.80 -0.01 20.76
C ASN A 24 9.69 -0.88 20.13
N GLU A 25 9.26 -1.90 20.87
CA GLU A 25 8.25 -2.85 20.36
C GLU A 25 6.91 -2.20 20.05
N PHE A 26 6.50 -1.17 20.80
CA PHE A 26 5.25 -0.46 20.55
C PHE A 26 5.34 0.33 19.23
N ILE A 27 6.50 0.91 18.96
CA ILE A 27 6.74 1.62 17.70
C ILE A 27 6.70 0.64 16.55
N ILE A 28 7.35 -0.50 16.66
CA ILE A 28 7.34 -1.54 15.63
C ILE A 28 5.90 -1.99 15.34
N SER A 29 5.12 -2.27 16.38
CA SER A 29 3.72 -2.64 16.21
C SER A 29 2.92 -1.55 15.51
N GLY A 30 3.16 -0.29 15.85
CA GLY A 30 2.50 0.84 15.22
C GLY A 30 2.84 0.97 13.74
N ILE A 31 4.10 0.76 13.39
CA ILE A 31 4.55 0.78 11.99
C ILE A 31 3.84 -0.31 11.18
N ILE A 32 3.77 -1.53 11.73
CA ILE A 32 3.11 -2.65 11.06
C ILE A 32 1.62 -2.38 10.88
N ASP A 33 0.95 -1.85 11.90
CA ASP A 33 -0.47 -1.49 11.80
C ASP A 33 -0.71 -0.44 10.72
N LYS A 34 0.12 0.59 10.67
CA LYS A 34 0.02 1.64 9.65
C LYS A 34 0.30 1.09 8.26
N PHE A 35 1.22 0.13 8.14
CA PHE A 35 1.47 -0.54 6.88
C PHE A 35 0.24 -1.33 6.40
N PHE A 36 -0.41 -2.07 7.29
CA PHE A 36 -1.61 -2.82 6.90
C PHE A 36 -2.72 -1.89 6.44
N ILE A 37 -2.91 -0.77 7.14
CA ILE A 37 -3.89 0.24 6.73
C ILE A 37 -3.51 0.81 5.36
N GLN A 38 -2.24 1.14 5.15
CA GLN A 38 -1.77 1.69 3.88
C GLN A 38 -1.98 0.71 2.72
N PHE A 39 -1.70 -0.57 2.95
CA PHE A 39 -1.93 -1.60 1.94
C PHE A 39 -3.42 -1.68 1.58
N GLU A 40 -4.30 -1.71 2.58
CA GLU A 40 -5.75 -1.75 2.34
C GLU A 40 -6.23 -0.53 1.57
N LEU A 41 -5.79 0.65 1.99
CA LEU A 41 -6.13 1.88 1.28
C LEU A 41 -5.62 1.86 -0.15
N GLY A 42 -4.42 1.32 -0.35
CA GLY A 42 -3.77 1.29 -1.66
C GLY A 42 -4.49 0.40 -2.67
N TRP A 43 -4.73 -0.88 -2.33
CA TRP A 43 -5.35 -1.77 -3.30
C TRP A 43 -6.82 -1.39 -3.56
N LYS A 44 -7.51 -0.84 -2.58
CA LYS A 44 -8.89 -0.36 -2.77
C LYS A 44 -8.94 0.89 -3.63
N LEU A 45 -7.96 1.77 -3.50
CA LEU A 45 -7.79 2.93 -4.38
C LEU A 45 -7.56 2.47 -5.82
N ILE A 46 -6.65 1.54 -6.02
CA ILE A 46 -6.37 0.98 -7.36
C ILE A 46 -7.64 0.34 -7.94
N LYS A 47 -8.41 -0.37 -7.12
CA LYS A 47 -9.67 -0.96 -7.56
C LYS A 47 -10.63 0.09 -8.14
N GLU A 48 -10.75 1.23 -7.46
CA GLU A 48 -11.59 2.34 -7.96
C GLU A 48 -11.04 2.92 -9.27
N LEU A 49 -9.72 3.05 -9.39
CA LEU A 49 -9.11 3.58 -10.59
C LEU A 49 -9.27 2.64 -11.78
N ILE A 50 -9.06 1.34 -11.61
CA ILE A 50 -9.26 0.39 -12.72
C ILE A 50 -10.73 0.24 -13.08
N LYS A 51 -11.63 0.48 -12.13
CA LYS A 51 -13.07 0.56 -12.41
C LYS A 51 -13.36 1.77 -13.29
N TYR A 52 -12.77 2.91 -12.98
CA TYR A 52 -12.88 4.13 -13.79
C TYR A 52 -12.35 3.88 -15.22
N GLU A 53 -11.30 3.06 -15.36
CA GLU A 53 -10.74 2.68 -16.66
C GLU A 53 -11.60 1.64 -17.40
N GLY A 54 -12.73 1.23 -16.83
CA GLY A 54 -13.66 0.31 -17.47
C GLY A 54 -13.29 -1.16 -17.39
N ARG A 55 -12.45 -1.55 -16.45
CA ARG A 55 -12.03 -2.96 -16.31
C ARG A 55 -13.06 -3.76 -15.52
N PRO A 56 -13.68 -4.80 -16.11
CA PRO A 56 -14.74 -5.57 -15.45
C PRO A 56 -14.32 -6.25 -14.15
N ILE A 57 -13.05 -6.65 -14.02
CA ILE A 57 -12.54 -7.33 -12.83
C ILE A 57 -12.70 -6.47 -11.56
N ALA A 58 -12.78 -5.15 -11.70
CA ALA A 58 -12.93 -4.23 -10.56
C ALA A 58 -14.25 -4.41 -9.82
N ALA A 59 -15.27 -5.02 -10.45
CA ALA A 59 -16.57 -5.21 -9.81
C ALA A 59 -16.52 -6.23 -8.67
N SER A 60 -15.68 -7.27 -8.76
CA SER A 60 -15.67 -8.39 -7.82
C SER A 60 -14.28 -8.94 -7.52
N GLY A 61 -13.22 -8.24 -7.95
CA GLY A 61 -11.87 -8.75 -7.79
C GLY A 61 -11.39 -8.78 -6.34
N SER A 62 -10.70 -9.86 -5.98
CA SER A 62 -9.96 -9.96 -4.71
C SER A 62 -8.71 -9.07 -4.78
N PRO A 63 -8.05 -8.80 -3.64
CA PRO A 63 -6.79 -8.03 -3.67
C PRO A 63 -5.78 -8.59 -4.66
N ARG A 64 -5.59 -9.90 -4.71
CA ARG A 64 -4.65 -10.54 -5.65
C ARG A 64 -5.04 -10.28 -7.10
N MET A 65 -6.32 -10.41 -7.44
CA MET A 65 -6.81 -10.17 -8.79
C MET A 65 -6.65 -8.70 -9.20
N ILE A 66 -6.94 -7.79 -8.28
CA ILE A 66 -6.78 -6.35 -8.51
C ILE A 66 -5.32 -5.98 -8.73
N ILE A 67 -4.42 -6.53 -7.92
CA ILE A 67 -2.97 -6.30 -8.07
C ILE A 67 -2.49 -6.77 -9.45
N LYS A 68 -2.91 -7.95 -9.86
CA LYS A 68 -2.53 -8.50 -11.18
C LYS A 68 -3.07 -7.66 -12.33
N GLU A 69 -4.30 -7.17 -12.21
CA GLU A 69 -4.88 -6.30 -13.23
C GLU A 69 -4.16 -4.95 -13.29
N ALA A 70 -3.83 -4.37 -12.13
CA ALA A 70 -3.12 -3.10 -12.05
C ALA A 70 -1.75 -3.17 -12.76
N TYR A 71 -1.05 -4.27 -12.60
CA TYR A 71 0.24 -4.48 -13.26
C TYR A 71 0.11 -4.40 -14.79
N LYS A 72 -1.02 -4.86 -15.34
CA LYS A 72 -1.24 -4.86 -16.79
C LYS A 72 -1.45 -3.46 -17.36
N ILE A 73 -1.98 -2.53 -16.56
CA ILE A 73 -2.38 -1.21 -17.07
C ILE A 73 -1.54 -0.05 -16.55
N TYR A 74 -0.82 -0.24 -15.45
CA TYR A 74 0.01 0.82 -14.86
C TYR A 74 1.49 0.43 -14.89
N ASP A 75 2.31 1.21 -15.57
CA ASP A 75 3.74 0.98 -15.70
C ASP A 75 4.50 1.15 -14.38
N PHE A 76 3.93 1.89 -13.44
CA PHE A 76 4.53 2.15 -12.13
C PHE A 76 4.22 1.07 -11.09
N PHE A 77 3.33 0.13 -11.41
CA PHE A 77 2.82 -0.85 -10.43
C PHE A 77 3.68 -2.11 -10.46
N ASP A 78 4.47 -2.35 -9.41
CA ASP A 78 5.34 -3.50 -9.30
C ASP A 78 4.56 -4.69 -8.71
N GLU A 79 4.20 -5.64 -9.58
CA GLU A 79 3.41 -6.82 -9.18
C GLU A 79 4.10 -7.62 -8.07
N VAL A 80 5.42 -7.81 -8.18
CA VAL A 80 6.17 -8.62 -7.21
C VAL A 80 6.11 -8.01 -5.82
N ILE A 81 6.34 -6.69 -5.73
CA ILE A 81 6.31 -5.99 -4.43
C ILE A 81 4.90 -6.00 -3.84
N TRP A 82 3.88 -5.73 -4.66
CA TRP A 82 2.50 -5.71 -4.16
C TRP A 82 2.01 -7.08 -3.72
N LEU A 83 2.39 -8.16 -4.43
CA LEU A 83 2.06 -9.52 -4.00
C LEU A 83 2.81 -9.90 -2.73
N GLU A 84 4.05 -9.44 -2.58
CA GLU A 84 4.81 -9.61 -1.35
C GLU A 84 4.12 -8.92 -0.16
N MET A 85 3.64 -7.68 -0.36
CA MET A 85 2.85 -6.98 0.66
C MET A 85 1.61 -7.75 1.05
N LEU A 86 0.90 -8.32 0.08
CA LEU A 86 -0.29 -9.12 0.33
C LEU A 86 0.05 -10.35 1.17
N ASP A 87 1.15 -11.02 0.88
CA ASP A 87 1.61 -12.16 1.67
C ASP A 87 1.94 -11.75 3.11
N LYS A 88 2.56 -10.60 3.31
CA LYS A 88 2.85 -10.06 4.64
C LYS A 88 1.57 -9.74 5.42
N ARG A 89 0.57 -9.16 4.73
CA ARG A 89 -0.73 -8.86 5.34
C ARG A 89 -1.43 -10.14 5.78
N ASN A 90 -1.28 -11.24 5.02
CA ASN A 90 -1.94 -12.51 5.30
C ASN A 90 -1.17 -13.38 6.30
N ASP A 91 0.12 -13.11 6.53
CA ASP A 91 0.96 -13.86 7.46
C ASP A 91 0.88 -13.22 8.85
N LEU A 92 0.39 -13.99 9.83
CA LEU A 92 0.23 -13.53 11.20
C LEU A 92 1.44 -13.85 12.09
N THR A 93 2.49 -14.48 11.56
CA THR A 93 3.66 -14.88 12.34
C THR A 93 4.33 -13.69 13.02
N HIS A 94 4.41 -12.54 12.34
CA HIS A 94 5.03 -11.33 12.88
C HIS A 94 4.29 -10.74 14.10
N ILE A 95 3.03 -11.16 14.34
CA ILE A 95 2.26 -10.72 15.52
C ILE A 95 2.81 -11.37 16.77
N TYR A 96 3.34 -12.58 16.65
CA TYR A 96 3.78 -13.40 17.79
C TYR A 96 5.29 -13.49 17.92
N ASP A 97 6.04 -13.20 16.87
CA ASP A 97 7.50 -13.31 16.82
C ASP A 97 8.12 -11.92 16.66
N GLY A 98 8.79 -11.45 17.72
CA GLY A 98 9.41 -10.11 17.73
C GLY A 98 10.51 -9.94 16.67
N ASN A 99 11.24 -11.00 16.35
CA ASN A 99 12.27 -10.94 15.29
C ASN A 99 11.64 -10.75 13.92
N GLU A 100 10.52 -11.45 13.66
CA GLU A 100 9.78 -11.29 12.41
C GLU A 100 9.16 -9.89 12.31
N ALA A 101 8.63 -9.36 13.41
CA ALA A 101 8.07 -8.02 13.45
C ALA A 101 9.14 -6.95 13.16
N HIS A 102 10.31 -7.09 13.78
CA HIS A 102 11.43 -6.18 13.59
C HIS A 102 11.89 -6.19 12.12
N ALA A 103 12.05 -7.38 11.54
CA ALA A 103 12.44 -7.55 10.16
C ALA A 103 11.41 -6.91 9.21
N LEU A 104 10.12 -7.11 9.48
CA LEU A 104 9.05 -6.52 8.68
C LEU A 104 9.10 -4.99 8.73
N ALA A 105 9.34 -4.40 9.91
CA ALA A 105 9.44 -2.96 10.04
C ALA A 105 10.52 -2.38 9.14
N TYR A 106 11.68 -3.02 9.06
CA TYR A 106 12.76 -2.60 8.16
C TYR A 106 12.37 -2.73 6.69
N VAL A 107 11.73 -3.82 6.31
CA VAL A 107 11.27 -4.01 4.92
C VAL A 107 10.23 -2.95 4.55
N ILE A 108 9.33 -2.62 5.46
CA ILE A 108 8.34 -1.55 5.24
C ILE A 108 9.05 -0.24 4.92
N ILE A 109 10.05 0.13 5.72
CA ILE A 109 10.77 1.39 5.55
C ILE A 109 11.56 1.41 4.24
N GLU A 110 12.29 0.34 3.96
CA GLU A 110 13.24 0.32 2.85
C GLU A 110 12.60 0.01 1.50
N LYS A 111 11.50 -0.74 1.49
CA LYS A 111 10.94 -1.28 0.25
C LYS A 111 9.49 -0.84 0.01
N TYR A 112 8.64 -0.90 1.02
CA TYR A 112 7.21 -0.69 0.81
C TYR A 112 6.82 0.79 0.82
N ILE A 113 7.38 1.59 1.70
CA ILE A 113 7.11 3.03 1.70
C ILE A 113 7.52 3.67 0.36
N PRO A 114 8.71 3.38 -0.18
CA PRO A 114 9.06 3.91 -1.52
C PRO A 114 8.06 3.51 -2.60
N GLU A 115 7.53 2.29 -2.55
CA GLU A 115 6.53 1.82 -3.52
C GLU A 115 5.22 2.61 -3.38
N PHE A 116 4.76 2.85 -2.16
CA PHE A 116 3.58 3.68 -1.92
C PHE A 116 3.78 5.13 -2.38
N LYS A 117 4.96 5.69 -2.15
CA LYS A 117 5.28 7.06 -2.58
C LYS A 117 5.28 7.17 -4.11
N LYS A 118 5.82 6.18 -4.79
CA LYS A 118 5.82 6.11 -6.25
C LYS A 118 4.38 6.05 -6.77
N MET A 119 3.55 5.23 -6.16
CA MET A 119 2.14 5.13 -6.53
C MET A 119 1.41 6.47 -6.35
N GLU A 120 1.59 7.13 -5.23
CA GLU A 120 0.98 8.42 -4.96
C GLU A 120 1.32 9.44 -6.05
N LYS A 121 2.61 9.55 -6.35
CA LYS A 121 3.08 10.50 -7.36
C LYS A 121 2.55 10.18 -8.74
N ARG A 122 2.62 8.91 -9.15
CA ARG A 122 2.23 8.52 -10.50
C ARG A 122 0.73 8.61 -10.72
N ILE A 123 -0.07 8.35 -9.70
CA ILE A 123 -1.53 8.56 -9.79
C ILE A 123 -1.83 10.03 -10.04
N MET A 124 -1.18 10.93 -9.33
CA MET A 124 -1.38 12.36 -9.54
C MET A 124 -0.90 12.79 -10.93
N ASP A 125 0.23 12.25 -11.39
CA ASP A 125 0.74 12.53 -12.74
C ASP A 125 -0.24 12.09 -13.83
N LEU A 126 -0.87 10.91 -13.66
CA LEU A 126 -1.77 10.34 -14.66
C LEU A 126 -3.16 10.98 -14.66
N TYR A 127 -3.73 11.23 -13.50
CA TYR A 127 -5.12 11.66 -13.36
C TYR A 127 -5.27 13.15 -13.09
N GLY A 128 -4.29 13.77 -12.41
CA GLY A 128 -4.32 15.20 -12.11
C GLY A 128 -5.63 15.60 -11.43
N GLU A 129 -6.25 16.65 -11.94
CA GLU A 129 -7.52 17.16 -11.39
C GLU A 129 -8.67 16.17 -11.51
N SER A 130 -8.59 15.20 -12.44
CA SER A 130 -9.61 14.16 -12.60
C SER A 130 -9.79 13.31 -11.35
N ILE A 131 -8.77 13.23 -10.50
CA ILE A 131 -8.84 12.43 -9.27
C ILE A 131 -9.94 12.91 -8.32
N LYS A 132 -10.34 14.17 -8.45
CA LYS A 132 -11.40 14.76 -7.62
C LYS A 132 -12.79 14.26 -8.02
N THR A 133 -12.97 13.80 -9.25
CA THR A 133 -14.26 13.41 -9.81
C THR A 133 -14.45 11.91 -9.99
N ILE A 134 -13.40 11.15 -9.76
CA ILE A 134 -13.46 9.67 -9.85
C ILE A 134 -14.22 9.06 -8.68
#